data_e735cb29f2c5800144a2e63419a1d915
#
_entry.id   e735cb29f2c5800144a2e63419a1d915
#
_cell.length_a   1.000
_cell.length_b   1.000
_cell.length_c   1.000
_cell.angle_alpha   90.00
_cell.angle_beta   90.00
_cell.angle_gamma   90.00
#
_symmetry.space_group_name_H-M   'P 1'
#
loop_
_entity.id
_entity.type
_entity.pdbx_description
1 polymer ?
#
loop_
_entity_poly.entity_id
_entity_poly.type
_entity_poly.pdbx_seq_one_letter_code
_entity_poly.pdbx_strand_id
1 'polypeptide(L)'
;EKGWLPAPTLAGRDDPNHKQMRAMFNEAFRPKRIEAMDPFVEATAYKLVEAFINDGHCDWMKQMAVPLPLIVIGAQVGIPEEDILQIKAWTDAWVQRLGMMQTEEEERWSVEMEIEAQHYFQPKFEALRKNPDDSLLSDMVNRVIPEWGRPLNDNELHAGMMADTFVGGSETTTNAIAYGVK
;
A
#
# COMPACT_ATOMS: atom_id res chain seq x y z
N GLU A 1 -0.13 8.33 -22.19
CA GLU A 1 -0.67 6.97 -21.98
C GLU A 1 -1.95 7.05 -21.18
N LYS A 2 -2.84 6.09 -21.40
CA LYS A 2 -4.11 6.05 -20.66
C LYS A 2 -3.94 5.10 -19.49
N GLY A 3 -4.35 5.56 -18.30
CA GLY A 3 -4.45 4.73 -17.12
C GLY A 3 -5.80 4.01 -17.02
N TRP A 4 -6.01 3.35 -15.88
CA TRP A 4 -7.26 2.69 -15.52
C TRP A 4 -8.23 3.66 -14.86
N LEU A 5 -9.52 3.38 -14.97
CA LEU A 5 -10.56 4.24 -14.44
C LEU A 5 -10.63 4.16 -12.90
N PRO A 6 -10.97 5.25 -12.22
CA PRO A 6 -11.25 5.22 -10.79
C PRO A 6 -12.32 4.19 -10.45
N ALA A 7 -12.13 3.50 -9.34
CA ALA A 7 -13.09 2.55 -8.78
C ALA A 7 -13.27 2.79 -7.28
N PRO A 8 -14.43 2.45 -6.70
CA PRO A 8 -14.63 2.54 -5.27
C PRO A 8 -13.64 1.63 -4.53
N THR A 9 -12.90 2.23 -3.59
CA THR A 9 -12.01 1.54 -2.66
C THR A 9 -12.80 0.85 -1.56
N LEU A 10 -12.14 0.11 -0.67
CA LEU A 10 -12.81 -0.50 0.50
C LEU A 10 -13.51 0.57 1.34
N ALA A 11 -12.79 1.66 1.65
CA ALA A 11 -13.34 2.76 2.44
C ALA A 11 -14.45 3.55 1.74
N GLY A 12 -14.52 3.49 0.41
CA GLY A 12 -15.56 4.16 -0.40
C GLY A 12 -16.80 3.31 -0.69
N ARG A 13 -16.94 2.14 -0.04
CA ARG A 13 -18.08 1.24 -0.24
C ARG A 13 -18.96 1.16 0.99
N ASP A 14 -20.26 1.03 0.76
CA ASP A 14 -21.25 0.70 1.79
C ASP A 14 -21.60 -0.81 1.78
N ASP A 15 -22.23 -1.27 2.88
CA ASP A 15 -22.75 -2.63 2.94
C ASP A 15 -23.85 -2.85 1.88
N PRO A 16 -23.92 -4.04 1.30
CA PRO A 16 -23.15 -5.26 1.63
C PRO A 16 -21.75 -5.33 1.00
N ASN A 17 -21.44 -4.49 0.01
CA ASN A 17 -20.19 -4.56 -0.78
C ASN A 17 -18.94 -4.32 0.06
N HIS A 18 -18.99 -3.38 1.02
CA HIS A 18 -17.91 -3.14 1.97
C HIS A 18 -17.57 -4.42 2.76
N LYS A 19 -18.57 -5.04 3.38
CA LYS A 19 -18.38 -6.27 4.17
C LYS A 19 -17.79 -7.42 3.36
N GLN A 20 -18.25 -7.58 2.13
CA GLN A 20 -17.79 -8.63 1.21
C GLN A 20 -16.33 -8.41 0.81
N MET A 21 -15.96 -7.22 0.40
CA MET A 21 -14.59 -6.86 0.08
C MET A 21 -13.68 -6.90 1.31
N ARG A 22 -14.15 -6.42 2.48
CA ARG A 22 -13.43 -6.49 3.74
C ARG A 22 -13.09 -7.92 4.16
N ALA A 23 -13.99 -8.87 3.92
CA ALA A 23 -13.73 -10.27 4.22
C ALA A 23 -12.51 -10.81 3.46
N MET A 24 -12.32 -10.39 2.20
CA MET A 24 -11.14 -10.73 1.41
C MET A 24 -9.85 -10.20 2.07
N PHE A 25 -9.83 -8.94 2.50
CA PHE A 25 -8.66 -8.37 3.20
C PHE A 25 -8.41 -9.05 4.54
N ASN A 26 -9.45 -9.34 5.32
CA ASN A 26 -9.29 -10.02 6.61
C ASN A 26 -8.60 -11.39 6.47
N GLU A 27 -8.85 -12.11 5.39
CA GLU A 27 -8.18 -13.36 5.10
C GLU A 27 -6.66 -13.17 4.84
N ALA A 28 -6.29 -12.09 4.17
CA ALA A 28 -4.89 -11.75 3.89
C ALA A 28 -4.13 -11.32 5.15
N PHE A 29 -4.81 -10.72 6.13
CA PHE A 29 -4.24 -10.24 7.40
C PHE A 29 -4.59 -11.16 8.59
N ARG A 30 -4.63 -12.47 8.38
CA ARG A 30 -4.84 -13.44 9.49
C ARG A 30 -3.73 -13.36 10.53
N PRO A 31 -4.03 -13.61 11.83
CA PRO A 31 -3.03 -13.56 12.91
C PRO A 31 -1.75 -14.32 12.60
N LYS A 32 -1.86 -15.54 12.08
CA LYS A 32 -0.70 -16.36 11.72
C LYS A 32 0.22 -15.71 10.67
N ARG A 33 -0.35 -14.98 9.69
CA ARG A 33 0.45 -14.25 8.68
C ARG A 33 1.13 -13.04 9.31
N ILE A 34 0.44 -12.33 10.21
CA ILE A 34 0.99 -11.18 10.93
C ILE A 34 2.14 -11.65 11.83
N GLU A 35 1.94 -12.69 12.64
CA GLU A 35 2.99 -13.28 13.48
C GLU A 35 4.23 -13.69 12.67
N ALA A 36 4.04 -14.22 11.47
CA ALA A 36 5.15 -14.59 10.60
C ALA A 36 5.98 -13.38 10.11
N MET A 37 5.44 -12.16 10.20
CA MET A 37 6.15 -10.93 9.84
C MET A 37 7.02 -10.38 10.98
N ASP A 38 6.79 -10.76 12.23
CA ASP A 38 7.48 -10.19 13.39
C ASP A 38 9.01 -10.15 13.23
N PRO A 39 9.69 -11.24 12.80
CA PRO A 39 11.14 -11.21 12.61
C PRO A 39 11.59 -10.22 11.53
N PHE A 40 10.79 -10.06 10.46
CA PHE A 40 11.10 -9.12 9.38
C PHE A 40 10.92 -7.67 9.84
N VAL A 41 9.85 -7.38 10.56
CA VAL A 41 9.56 -6.05 11.12
C VAL A 41 10.66 -5.65 12.11
N GLU A 42 11.04 -6.57 13.01
CA GLU A 42 12.10 -6.35 13.99
C GLU A 42 13.45 -6.09 13.30
N ALA A 43 13.85 -6.93 12.36
CA ALA A 43 15.10 -6.75 11.61
C ALA A 43 15.12 -5.44 10.83
N THR A 44 13.99 -5.05 10.21
CA THR A 44 13.87 -3.79 9.49
C THR A 44 14.00 -2.59 10.44
N ALA A 45 13.35 -2.64 11.61
CA ALA A 45 13.46 -1.59 12.61
C ALA A 45 14.90 -1.42 13.11
N TYR A 46 15.60 -2.53 13.42
CA TYR A 46 17.01 -2.48 13.79
C TYR A 46 17.89 -1.90 12.69
N LYS A 47 17.72 -2.33 11.44
CA LYS A 47 18.47 -1.79 10.29
C LYS A 47 18.31 -0.27 10.15
N LEU A 48 17.07 0.23 10.32
CA LEU A 48 16.81 1.68 10.24
C LEU A 48 17.46 2.44 11.41
N VAL A 49 17.40 1.92 12.63
CA VAL A 49 18.02 2.54 13.81
C VAL A 49 19.55 2.53 13.69
N GLU A 50 20.15 1.42 13.26
CA GLU A 50 21.61 1.30 13.07
C GLU A 50 22.16 2.34 12.09
N ALA A 51 21.36 2.76 11.11
CA ALA A 51 21.76 3.76 10.12
C ALA A 51 22.05 5.15 10.72
N PHE A 52 21.50 5.48 11.90
CA PHE A 52 21.68 6.81 12.51
C PHE A 52 22.11 6.78 13.98
N ILE A 53 22.19 5.62 14.64
CA ILE A 53 22.44 5.55 16.09
C ILE A 53 23.77 6.19 16.51
N ASN A 54 24.77 6.17 15.64
CA ASN A 54 26.08 6.75 15.90
C ASN A 54 26.15 8.27 15.66
N ASP A 55 25.15 8.85 15.03
CA ASP A 55 25.12 10.28 14.69
C ASP A 55 24.70 11.13 15.90
N GLY A 56 24.12 10.51 16.95
CA GLY A 56 23.65 11.20 18.16
C GLY A 56 22.40 12.06 17.96
N HIS A 57 21.85 12.10 16.76
CA HIS A 57 20.59 12.77 16.38
C HIS A 57 20.00 12.12 15.14
N CYS A 58 18.71 12.31 14.91
CA CYS A 58 18.07 11.83 13.68
C CYS A 58 16.86 12.70 13.29
N ASP A 59 16.50 12.65 12.02
CA ASP A 59 15.16 13.03 11.58
C ASP A 59 14.26 11.80 11.69
N TRP A 60 13.59 11.68 12.83
CA TRP A 60 12.76 10.50 13.15
C TRP A 60 11.71 10.20 12.09
N MET A 61 11.10 11.26 11.51
CA MET A 61 10.12 11.07 10.44
C MET A 61 10.74 10.41 9.21
N LYS A 62 11.87 10.96 8.73
CA LYS A 62 12.49 10.50 7.48
C LYS A 62 13.25 9.19 7.65
N GLN A 63 13.85 8.96 8.83
CA GLN A 63 14.76 7.83 9.03
C GLN A 63 14.08 6.61 9.68
N MET A 64 12.90 6.78 10.28
CA MET A 64 12.20 5.69 10.97
C MET A 64 10.71 5.65 10.67
N ALA A 65 9.95 6.71 10.98
CA ALA A 65 8.50 6.66 11.00
C ALA A 65 7.88 6.45 9.61
N VAL A 66 8.46 7.04 8.57
CA VAL A 66 8.03 6.87 7.18
C VAL A 66 8.53 5.56 6.57
N PRO A 67 9.85 5.24 6.59
CA PRO A 67 10.35 4.07 5.88
C PRO A 67 9.88 2.74 6.48
N LEU A 68 9.76 2.61 7.80
CA LEU A 68 9.39 1.33 8.42
C LEU A 68 8.07 0.77 7.91
N PRO A 69 6.92 1.45 8.00
CA PRO A 69 5.66 0.89 7.52
C PRO A 69 5.62 0.71 6.00
N LEU A 70 6.28 1.58 5.23
CA LEU A 70 6.36 1.44 3.78
C LEU A 70 7.14 0.19 3.35
N ILE A 71 8.28 -0.09 3.98
CA ILE A 71 9.07 -1.30 3.72
C ILE A 71 8.25 -2.54 4.10
N VAL A 72 7.59 -2.50 5.24
CA VAL A 72 6.79 -3.64 5.73
C VAL A 72 5.62 -3.93 4.79
N ILE A 73 4.82 -2.93 4.41
CA ILE A 73 3.70 -3.17 3.48
C ILE A 73 4.21 -3.49 2.07
N GLY A 74 5.29 -2.87 1.62
CA GLY A 74 5.92 -3.18 0.34
C GLY A 74 6.35 -4.65 0.24
N ALA A 75 7.00 -5.18 1.28
CA ALA A 75 7.39 -6.57 1.35
C ALA A 75 6.19 -7.53 1.26
N GLN A 76 5.03 -7.17 1.86
CA GLN A 76 3.81 -7.99 1.81
C GLN A 76 3.21 -8.10 0.40
N VAL A 77 3.45 -7.11 -0.44
CA VAL A 77 2.96 -7.11 -1.84
C VAL A 77 4.08 -7.40 -2.85
N GLY A 78 5.24 -7.85 -2.37
CA GLY A 78 6.37 -8.25 -3.22
C GLY A 78 7.05 -7.09 -3.93
N ILE A 79 7.12 -5.92 -3.30
CA ILE A 79 7.83 -4.74 -3.82
C ILE A 79 9.27 -4.77 -3.32
N PRO A 80 10.26 -4.61 -4.21
CA PRO A 80 11.66 -4.47 -3.83
C PRO A 80 11.89 -3.21 -2.96
N GLU A 81 12.85 -3.30 -2.03
CA GLU A 81 13.15 -2.18 -1.12
C GLU A 81 13.63 -0.92 -1.87
N GLU A 82 14.31 -1.10 -2.99
CA GLU A 82 14.76 -0.01 -3.87
C GLU A 82 13.63 0.83 -4.46
N ASP A 83 12.43 0.26 -4.61
CA ASP A 83 11.26 0.93 -5.18
C ASP A 83 10.42 1.68 -4.12
N ILE A 84 10.76 1.55 -2.83
CA ILE A 84 9.96 2.11 -1.71
C ILE A 84 9.84 3.64 -1.78
N LEU A 85 10.88 4.36 -2.22
CA LEU A 85 10.82 5.81 -2.38
C LEU A 85 9.85 6.22 -3.50
N GLN A 86 9.76 5.43 -4.56
CA GLN A 86 8.81 5.64 -5.64
C GLN A 86 7.37 5.40 -5.15
N ILE A 87 7.17 4.33 -4.37
CA ILE A 87 5.87 4.07 -3.73
C ILE A 87 5.46 5.25 -2.83
N LYS A 88 6.40 5.83 -2.08
CA LYS A 88 6.12 7.01 -1.25
C LYS A 88 5.65 8.20 -2.09
N ALA A 89 6.29 8.47 -3.23
CA ALA A 89 5.88 9.54 -4.13
C ALA A 89 4.43 9.34 -4.65
N TRP A 90 4.09 8.12 -5.03
CA TRP A 90 2.72 7.79 -5.49
C TRP A 90 1.68 7.90 -4.36
N THR A 91 2.01 7.45 -3.13
CA THR A 91 1.10 7.59 -1.98
C THR A 91 0.88 9.03 -1.60
N ASP A 92 1.93 9.87 -1.64
CA ASP A 92 1.82 11.31 -1.35
C ASP A 92 0.91 12.00 -2.37
N ALA A 93 1.09 11.70 -3.66
CA ALA A 93 0.24 12.21 -4.72
C ALA A 93 -1.24 11.81 -4.54
N TRP A 94 -1.48 10.57 -4.13
CA TRP A 94 -2.82 10.08 -3.87
C TRP A 94 -3.46 10.77 -2.65
N VAL A 95 -2.72 10.90 -1.53
CA VAL A 95 -3.18 11.59 -0.31
C VAL A 95 -3.47 13.07 -0.59
N GLN A 96 -2.63 13.73 -1.39
CA GLN A 96 -2.82 15.13 -1.77
C GLN A 96 -4.17 15.34 -2.47
N ARG A 97 -4.62 14.40 -3.31
CA ARG A 97 -5.93 14.48 -3.98
C ARG A 97 -7.11 14.39 -3.02
N LEU A 98 -6.96 13.71 -1.88
CA LEU A 98 -8.02 13.66 -0.87
C LEU A 98 -8.31 15.03 -0.24
N GLY A 99 -7.34 15.91 -0.19
CA GLY A 99 -7.46 17.23 0.41
C GLY A 99 -8.37 18.20 -0.34
N MET A 100 -8.71 17.91 -1.62
CA MET A 100 -9.56 18.74 -2.50
C MET A 100 -9.16 20.22 -2.59
N MET A 101 -7.91 20.56 -2.28
CA MET A 101 -7.39 21.93 -2.24
C MET A 101 -6.17 22.07 -3.16
N GLN A 102 -6.17 21.34 -4.26
CA GLN A 102 -5.06 21.32 -5.22
C GLN A 102 -5.20 22.43 -6.25
N THR A 103 -4.06 22.95 -6.69
CA THR A 103 -3.94 23.71 -7.93
C THR A 103 -4.06 22.79 -9.14
N GLU A 104 -4.33 23.33 -10.33
CA GLU A 104 -4.38 22.54 -11.56
C GLU A 104 -3.06 21.81 -11.86
N GLU A 105 -1.92 22.40 -11.48
CA GLU A 105 -0.60 21.80 -11.64
C GLU A 105 -0.41 20.58 -10.70
N GLU A 106 -0.79 20.73 -9.43
CA GLU A 106 -0.74 19.64 -8.44
C GLU A 106 -1.70 18.51 -8.81
N GLU A 107 -2.89 18.83 -9.32
CA GLU A 107 -3.83 17.81 -9.78
C GLU A 107 -3.25 17.03 -10.96
N ARG A 108 -2.65 17.71 -11.92
CA ARG A 108 -1.99 17.08 -13.08
C ARG A 108 -0.87 16.15 -12.63
N TRP A 109 0.01 16.64 -11.75
CA TRP A 109 1.09 15.84 -11.20
C TRP A 109 0.57 14.60 -10.48
N SER A 110 -0.46 14.75 -9.63
CA SER A 110 -1.07 13.62 -8.92
C SER A 110 -1.66 12.57 -9.86
N VAL A 111 -2.29 13.00 -10.97
CA VAL A 111 -2.81 12.08 -11.99
C VAL A 111 -1.67 11.36 -12.72
N GLU A 112 -0.58 12.05 -13.05
CA GLU A 112 0.59 11.44 -13.68
C GLU A 112 1.22 10.38 -12.78
N MET A 113 1.38 10.66 -11.49
CA MET A 113 1.86 9.71 -10.49
C MET A 113 0.94 8.49 -10.34
N GLU A 114 -0.38 8.70 -10.35
CA GLU A 114 -1.33 7.59 -10.31
C GLU A 114 -1.23 6.69 -11.55
N ILE A 115 -1.11 7.27 -12.73
CA ILE A 115 -0.94 6.51 -13.99
C ILE A 115 0.39 5.73 -13.98
N GLU A 116 1.46 6.34 -13.49
CA GLU A 116 2.76 5.67 -13.34
C GLU A 116 2.67 4.46 -12.40
N ALA A 117 2.02 4.63 -11.24
CA ALA A 117 1.77 3.54 -10.31
C ALA A 117 0.96 2.39 -10.95
N GLN A 118 -0.09 2.73 -11.70
CA GLN A 118 -0.92 1.76 -12.41
C GLN A 118 -0.09 0.93 -13.42
N HIS A 119 0.76 1.58 -14.20
CA HIS A 119 1.65 0.91 -15.15
C HIS A 119 2.72 0.05 -14.46
N TYR A 120 3.17 0.43 -13.28
CA TYR A 120 4.09 -0.38 -12.48
C TYR A 120 3.42 -1.65 -11.95
N PHE A 121 2.16 -1.58 -11.48
CA PHE A 121 1.47 -2.71 -10.88
C PHE A 121 0.83 -3.66 -11.90
N GLN A 122 0.38 -3.17 -13.05
CA GLN A 122 -0.33 -3.99 -14.04
C GLN A 122 0.42 -5.26 -14.46
N PRO A 123 1.72 -5.21 -14.82
CA PRO A 123 2.47 -6.42 -15.14
C PRO A 123 2.56 -7.43 -14.00
N LYS A 124 2.59 -6.93 -12.75
CA LYS A 124 2.59 -7.79 -11.54
C LYS A 124 1.25 -8.50 -11.38
N PHE A 125 0.12 -7.81 -11.59
CA PHE A 125 -1.21 -8.42 -11.57
C PHE A 125 -1.32 -9.52 -12.64
N GLU A 126 -0.86 -9.26 -13.85
CA GLU A 126 -0.88 -10.23 -14.95
C GLU A 126 0.01 -11.46 -14.67
N ALA A 127 1.18 -11.24 -14.06
CA ALA A 127 2.07 -12.31 -13.67
C ALA A 127 1.43 -13.22 -12.60
N LEU A 128 0.80 -12.61 -11.57
CA LEU A 128 0.15 -13.34 -10.49
C LEU A 128 -1.14 -14.06 -10.92
N ARG A 129 -1.84 -13.56 -11.94
CA ARG A 129 -2.95 -14.30 -12.55
C ARG A 129 -2.51 -15.59 -13.23
N LYS A 130 -1.29 -15.58 -13.82
CA LYS A 130 -0.72 -16.74 -14.50
C LYS A 130 -0.07 -17.72 -13.52
N ASN A 131 0.59 -17.19 -12.51
CA ASN A 131 1.36 -17.96 -11.52
C ASN A 131 1.05 -17.41 -10.12
N PRO A 132 -0.05 -17.81 -9.50
CA PRO A 132 -0.39 -17.40 -8.14
C PRO A 132 0.65 -17.86 -7.13
N ASP A 133 0.89 -17.05 -6.09
CA ASP A 133 1.71 -17.36 -4.93
C ASP A 133 0.98 -17.04 -3.62
N ASP A 134 1.66 -17.16 -2.47
CA ASP A 134 1.09 -16.91 -1.15
C ASP A 134 1.16 -15.43 -0.71
N SER A 135 1.47 -14.49 -1.61
CA SER A 135 1.56 -13.07 -1.29
C SER A 135 0.17 -12.44 -1.09
N LEU A 136 0.14 -11.32 -0.35
CA LEU A 136 -1.06 -10.50 -0.24
C LEU A 136 -1.57 -10.04 -1.62
N LEU A 137 -0.65 -9.65 -2.49
CA LEU A 137 -1.01 -9.20 -3.84
C LEU A 137 -1.65 -10.31 -4.67
N SER A 138 -1.14 -11.54 -4.56
CA SER A 138 -1.74 -12.70 -5.22
C SER A 138 -3.15 -12.97 -4.73
N ASP A 139 -3.38 -12.85 -3.41
CA ASP A 139 -4.73 -12.95 -2.83
C ASP A 139 -5.67 -11.88 -3.41
N MET A 140 -5.24 -10.62 -3.49
CA MET A 140 -6.05 -9.53 -4.04
C MET A 140 -6.41 -9.75 -5.51
N VAL A 141 -5.46 -10.24 -6.30
CA VAL A 141 -5.61 -10.45 -7.75
C VAL A 141 -6.51 -11.63 -8.08
N ASN A 142 -6.42 -12.71 -7.30
CA ASN A 142 -7.01 -14.01 -7.69
C ASN A 142 -8.20 -14.44 -6.86
N ARG A 143 -8.36 -13.90 -5.65
CA ARG A 143 -9.42 -14.34 -4.74
C ARG A 143 -10.79 -13.91 -5.25
N VAL A 144 -11.64 -14.90 -5.51
CA VAL A 144 -13.04 -14.68 -5.86
C VAL A 144 -13.80 -14.22 -4.63
N ILE A 145 -14.52 -13.11 -4.75
CA ILE A 145 -15.49 -12.67 -3.75
C ILE A 145 -16.77 -13.47 -4.03
N PRO A 146 -17.21 -14.35 -3.13
CA PRO A 146 -18.27 -15.33 -3.43
C PRO A 146 -19.56 -14.67 -3.92
N GLU A 147 -19.96 -13.56 -3.30
CA GLU A 147 -21.19 -12.86 -3.62
C GLU A 147 -21.13 -12.13 -4.97
N TRP A 148 -19.93 -11.83 -5.45
CA TRP A 148 -19.71 -11.18 -6.75
C TRP A 148 -19.47 -12.19 -7.87
N GLY A 149 -19.13 -13.45 -7.53
CA GLY A 149 -18.78 -14.50 -8.48
C GLY A 149 -17.52 -14.23 -9.29
N ARG A 150 -16.70 -13.25 -8.87
CA ARG A 150 -15.47 -12.83 -9.55
C ARG A 150 -14.44 -12.25 -8.56
N PRO A 151 -13.14 -12.21 -8.94
CA PRO A 151 -12.16 -11.42 -8.23
C PRO A 151 -12.35 -9.92 -8.51
N LEU A 152 -11.51 -9.08 -7.92
CA LEU A 152 -11.41 -7.67 -8.27
C LEU A 152 -10.99 -7.53 -9.75
N ASN A 153 -11.60 -6.56 -10.45
CA ASN A 153 -11.16 -6.17 -11.79
C ASN A 153 -9.95 -5.20 -11.70
N ASP A 154 -9.32 -4.87 -12.84
CA ASP A 154 -8.12 -4.05 -12.85
C ASP A 154 -8.35 -2.66 -12.25
N ASN A 155 -9.47 -1.99 -12.52
CA ASN A 155 -9.77 -0.70 -11.91
C ASN A 155 -9.86 -0.79 -10.38
N GLU A 156 -10.52 -1.83 -9.85
CA GLU A 156 -10.64 -2.09 -8.41
C GLU A 156 -9.30 -2.47 -7.79
N LEU A 157 -8.46 -3.23 -8.50
CA LEU A 157 -7.11 -3.57 -8.05
C LEU A 157 -6.22 -2.33 -7.93
N HIS A 158 -6.20 -1.48 -8.96
CA HIS A 158 -5.39 -0.24 -8.92
C HIS A 158 -5.85 0.68 -7.81
N ALA A 159 -7.15 0.90 -7.64
CA ALA A 159 -7.69 1.70 -6.56
C ALA A 159 -7.34 1.12 -5.17
N GLY A 160 -7.52 -0.19 -4.99
CA GLY A 160 -7.22 -0.90 -3.74
C GLY A 160 -5.72 -0.93 -3.40
N MET A 161 -4.83 -0.99 -4.40
CA MET A 161 -3.39 -0.93 -4.18
C MET A 161 -2.98 0.40 -3.55
N MET A 162 -3.41 1.52 -4.11
CA MET A 162 -3.01 2.82 -3.59
C MET A 162 -3.74 3.17 -2.29
N ALA A 163 -5.06 3.13 -2.28
CA ALA A 163 -5.87 3.58 -1.15
C ALA A 163 -5.83 2.62 0.04
N ASP A 164 -6.22 1.37 -0.21
CA ASP A 164 -6.48 0.41 0.86
C ASP A 164 -5.19 -0.27 1.34
N THR A 165 -4.21 -0.47 0.44
CA THR A 165 -2.98 -1.17 0.76
C THR A 165 -1.87 -0.22 1.19
N PHE A 166 -1.40 0.69 0.31
CA PHE A 166 -0.25 1.53 0.64
C PHE A 166 -0.60 2.69 1.56
N VAL A 167 -1.61 3.50 1.24
CA VAL A 167 -2.00 4.63 2.10
C VAL A 167 -2.56 4.12 3.43
N GLY A 168 -3.45 3.13 3.38
CA GLY A 168 -4.02 2.50 4.58
C GLY A 168 -2.98 1.83 5.49
N GLY A 169 -1.95 1.20 4.89
CA GLY A 169 -0.90 0.47 5.61
C GLY A 169 0.28 1.34 6.07
N SER A 170 0.52 2.51 5.46
CA SER A 170 1.69 3.34 5.78
C SER A 170 1.36 4.62 6.55
N GLU A 171 0.47 5.47 6.05
CA GLU A 171 0.26 6.82 6.60
C GLU A 171 -0.24 6.82 8.05
N THR A 172 -1.19 5.98 8.38
CA THR A 172 -1.72 5.86 9.74
C THR A 172 -0.67 5.37 10.72
N THR A 173 0.11 4.37 10.31
CA THR A 173 1.20 3.79 11.12
C THR A 173 2.36 4.76 11.27
N THR A 174 2.73 5.49 10.21
CA THR A 174 3.72 6.57 10.24
C THR A 174 3.36 7.61 11.30
N ASN A 175 2.12 8.07 11.30
CA ASN A 175 1.64 9.03 12.30
C ASN A 175 1.68 8.46 13.72
N ALA A 176 1.28 7.21 13.92
CA ALA A 176 1.32 6.55 15.22
C ALA A 176 2.77 6.45 15.76
N ILE A 177 3.73 6.06 14.93
CA ILE A 177 5.16 5.99 15.28
C ILE A 177 5.71 7.39 15.60
N ALA A 178 5.35 8.40 14.80
CA ALA A 178 5.78 9.77 15.01
C ALA A 178 5.29 10.36 16.34
N TYR A 179 4.03 10.08 16.71
CA TYR A 179 3.45 10.55 17.97
C TYR A 179 3.92 9.76 19.20
N GLY A 180 4.33 8.50 19.03
CA GLY A 180 4.76 7.63 20.12
C GLY A 180 6.12 8.01 20.76
N VAL A 181 6.86 8.95 20.17
CA VAL A 181 8.22 9.36 20.62
C VAL A 181 8.21 10.72 21.34
N LYS A 182 7.05 11.24 21.74
CA LYS A 182 6.92 12.50 22.47
C LYS A 182 7.23 12.35 23.96
#